data_526c0d1d35c8faf4e12ee232b5fe5727
#
_entry.id   526c0d1d35c8faf4e12ee232b5fe5727
#
_cell.length_a   1.000
_cell.length_b   1.000
_cell.length_c   1.000
_cell.angle_alpha   90.00
_cell.angle_beta   90.00
_cell.angle_gamma   90.00
#
_symmetry.space_group_name_H-M   'P 1'
#
loop_
_entity.id
_entity.type
_entity.pdbx_description
1 polymer ?
#
loop_
_entity_poly.entity_id
_entity_poly.type
_entity_poly.pdbx_seq_one_letter_code
_entity_poly.pdbx_strand_id
1 'polypeptide(L)'
;FMLRGLPSSSFLRASLVLPGTGLSMTGSLYGVDVWRGEFLDLRNMILPVITLMIRPLSVIVQLTRSSLLDVLQQDFIRTARAKGLSEFDVIVRHGLRNALNPVITAVSGWFASLLAGAIFVEFVFGWKGLGQQMFTAIENQDLPVVMGGVIVISMAFVVINLLVDILYGWIDPRVRIS
;
A
#
# COMPACT_ATOMS: atom_id res chain seq x y z
N PHE A 1 -10.73 -34.58 23.99
CA PHE A 1 -10.80 -33.71 25.19
C PHE A 1 -9.42 -33.34 25.71
N MET A 2 -8.51 -32.81 24.90
CA MET A 2 -7.22 -32.29 25.40
C MET A 2 -6.44 -31.44 24.35
N LEU A 3 -7.09 -30.54 23.66
CA LEU A 3 -6.42 -29.56 22.79
C LEU A 3 -6.87 -28.10 23.02
N ARG A 4 -7.36 -27.84 24.24
CA ARG A 4 -7.75 -26.49 24.67
C ARG A 4 -6.60 -25.88 25.47
N GLY A 5 -5.54 -25.39 24.82
CA GLY A 5 -4.50 -24.72 25.59
C GLY A 5 -3.20 -24.38 24.90
N LEU A 6 -3.09 -24.53 23.60
CA LEU A 6 -1.93 -23.97 22.90
C LEU A 6 -2.29 -22.57 22.42
N PRO A 7 -1.60 -21.53 22.90
CA PRO A 7 -1.78 -20.19 22.33
C PRO A 7 -1.22 -20.23 20.91
N SER A 8 -2.09 -20.48 19.93
CA SER A 8 -1.75 -20.49 18.51
C SER A 8 -1.07 -19.21 18.03
N SER A 9 -1.21 -18.13 18.81
CA SER A 9 -0.54 -16.86 18.57
C SER A 9 0.96 -16.84 18.94
N SER A 10 1.40 -17.65 19.89
CA SER A 10 2.81 -17.64 20.34
C SER A 10 3.73 -18.42 19.41
N PHE A 11 3.25 -19.48 18.77
CA PHE A 11 4.05 -20.29 17.84
C PHE A 11 4.31 -19.53 16.52
N LEU A 12 3.31 -18.84 16.00
CA LEU A 12 3.47 -17.98 14.81
C LEU A 12 4.34 -16.76 15.13
N ARG A 13 4.25 -16.20 16.32
CA ARG A 13 5.11 -15.07 16.75
C ARG A 13 6.59 -15.46 16.86
N ALA A 14 6.89 -16.67 17.32
CA ALA A 14 8.27 -17.15 17.46
C ALA A 14 8.92 -17.51 16.12
N SER A 15 8.12 -17.93 15.13
CA SER A 15 8.63 -18.36 13.81
C SER A 15 8.84 -17.21 12.81
N LEU A 16 8.32 -16.02 13.10
CA LEU A 16 8.36 -14.87 12.21
C LEU A 16 9.42 -13.81 12.59
N VAL A 17 10.27 -14.13 13.55
CA VAL A 17 11.47 -13.33 13.81
C VAL A 17 12.54 -13.77 12.83
N LEU A 18 12.93 -12.90 11.90
CA LEU A 18 14.08 -13.13 11.03
C LEU A 18 15.35 -13.11 11.91
N PRO A 19 15.99 -14.27 12.14
CA PRO A 19 17.14 -14.35 13.02
C PRO A 19 18.27 -13.47 12.49
N GLY A 20 18.78 -12.59 13.32
CA GLY A 20 19.90 -11.70 13.00
C GLY A 20 19.54 -10.30 12.50
N THR A 21 18.28 -10.01 12.13
CA THR A 21 17.88 -8.68 11.65
C THR A 21 17.27 -7.77 12.72
N GLY A 22 16.92 -8.32 13.88
CA GLY A 22 16.20 -7.58 14.93
C GLY A 22 14.78 -7.13 14.53
N LEU A 23 14.27 -7.60 13.39
CA LEU A 23 12.92 -7.32 12.94
C LEU A 23 11.97 -8.32 13.58
N SER A 24 11.25 -7.89 14.60
CA SER A 24 10.17 -8.68 15.20
C SER A 24 8.86 -8.39 14.48
N MET A 25 8.18 -9.44 14.07
CA MET A 25 6.81 -9.34 13.52
C MET A 25 5.80 -9.34 14.68
N THR A 26 5.88 -8.35 15.54
CA THR A 26 4.85 -8.18 16.56
C THR A 26 3.74 -7.32 15.98
N GLY A 27 2.49 -7.81 16.09
CA GLY A 27 1.31 -7.18 15.51
C GLY A 27 0.87 -5.90 16.21
N SER A 28 1.78 -4.99 16.55
CA SER A 28 1.45 -3.73 17.19
C SER A 28 2.44 -2.64 16.79
N LEU A 29 1.89 -1.45 16.50
CA LEU A 29 2.67 -0.24 16.31
C LEU A 29 3.36 0.20 17.61
N TYR A 30 2.77 -0.17 18.74
CA TYR A 30 3.29 0.16 20.07
C TYR A 30 3.94 -1.07 20.68
N GLY A 31 5.23 -0.96 20.96
CA GLY A 31 5.92 -1.90 21.84
C GLY A 31 5.63 -1.55 23.30
N VAL A 32 5.40 -2.57 24.12
CA VAL A 32 5.25 -2.39 25.59
C VAL A 32 6.52 -2.89 26.24
N ASP A 33 7.28 -2.00 26.83
CA ASP A 33 8.44 -2.34 27.65
C ASP A 33 8.10 -2.08 29.14
N VAL A 34 8.49 -3.03 30.00
CA VAL A 34 8.22 -2.96 31.45
C VAL A 34 8.82 -1.69 32.09
N TRP A 35 9.89 -1.15 31.47
CA TRP A 35 10.63 0.00 32.01
C TRP A 35 10.33 1.32 31.31
N ARG A 36 9.88 1.27 30.03
CA ARG A 36 9.64 2.46 29.18
C ARG A 36 8.17 2.76 28.89
N GLY A 37 7.28 1.85 29.31
CA GLY A 37 5.86 1.96 28.95
C GLY A 37 5.59 1.68 27.48
N GLU A 38 4.55 2.27 26.92
CA GLU A 38 4.22 2.16 25.49
C GLU A 38 5.14 3.06 24.68
N PHE A 39 5.86 2.49 23.72
CA PHE A 39 6.68 3.23 22.77
C PHE A 39 6.38 2.83 21.33
N LEU A 40 6.61 3.74 20.42
CA LEU A 40 6.34 3.56 18.99
C LEU A 40 7.50 2.78 18.36
N ASP A 41 7.25 1.54 17.93
CA ASP A 41 8.25 0.70 17.27
C ASP A 41 7.96 0.58 15.77
N LEU A 42 8.57 1.47 14.99
CA LEU A 42 8.44 1.51 13.54
C LEU A 42 9.05 0.28 12.84
N ARG A 43 9.89 -0.48 13.49
CA ARG A 43 10.52 -1.68 12.93
C ARG A 43 9.46 -2.74 12.60
N ASN A 44 8.40 -2.80 13.40
CA ASN A 44 7.30 -3.74 13.20
C ASN A 44 6.50 -3.47 11.91
N MET A 45 6.56 -2.23 11.37
CA MET A 45 5.89 -1.87 10.11
C MET A 45 6.64 -2.33 8.86
N ILE A 46 7.94 -2.58 8.95
CA ILE A 46 8.79 -2.82 7.76
C ILE A 46 8.28 -4.00 6.95
N LEU A 47 8.03 -5.13 7.59
CA LEU A 47 7.61 -6.35 6.88
C LEU A 47 6.18 -6.26 6.31
N PRO A 48 5.15 -5.81 7.05
CA PRO A 48 3.82 -5.56 6.50
C PRO A 48 3.84 -4.59 5.32
N VAL A 49 4.60 -3.50 5.42
CA VAL A 49 4.73 -2.50 4.36
C VAL A 49 5.38 -3.09 3.11
N ILE A 50 6.49 -3.82 3.25
CA ILE A 50 7.15 -4.48 2.11
C ILE A 50 6.20 -5.46 1.43
N THR A 51 5.47 -6.26 2.21
CA THR A 51 4.52 -7.23 1.68
C THR A 51 3.40 -6.57 0.88
N LEU A 52 2.83 -5.46 1.38
CA LEU A 52 1.81 -4.70 0.67
C LEU A 52 2.36 -3.99 -0.58
N MET A 53 3.61 -3.51 -0.53
CA MET A 53 4.18 -2.66 -1.56
C MET A 53 4.75 -3.43 -2.76
N ILE A 54 5.15 -4.69 -2.57
CA ILE A 54 5.91 -5.45 -3.58
C ILE A 54 5.10 -5.62 -4.88
N ARG A 55 3.81 -5.89 -4.77
CA ARG A 55 2.92 -6.09 -5.92
C ARG A 55 2.64 -4.80 -6.69
N PRO A 56 2.14 -3.72 -6.06
CA PRO A 56 1.95 -2.45 -6.78
C PRO A 56 3.26 -1.88 -7.30
N LEU A 57 4.37 -2.02 -6.58
CA LEU A 57 5.66 -1.53 -7.03
C LEU A 57 6.09 -2.17 -8.36
N SER A 58 5.92 -3.49 -8.52
CA SER A 58 6.29 -4.17 -9.75
C SER A 58 5.50 -3.65 -10.96
N VAL A 59 4.20 -3.42 -10.79
CA VAL A 59 3.34 -2.89 -11.87
C VAL A 59 3.68 -1.43 -12.18
N ILE A 60 3.90 -0.61 -11.16
CA ILE A 60 4.29 0.79 -11.33
C ILE A 60 5.60 0.90 -12.11
N VAL A 61 6.60 0.08 -11.76
CA VAL A 61 7.89 0.06 -12.47
C VAL A 61 7.73 -0.36 -13.93
N GLN A 62 6.96 -1.42 -14.21
CA GLN A 62 6.70 -1.88 -15.58
C GLN A 62 5.96 -0.82 -16.40
N LEU A 63 4.91 -0.22 -15.83
CA LEU A 63 4.11 0.79 -16.50
C LEU A 63 4.92 2.06 -16.75
N THR A 64 5.70 2.50 -15.78
CA THR A 64 6.59 3.67 -15.95
C THR A 64 7.61 3.43 -17.05
N ARG A 65 8.20 2.22 -17.08
CA ARG A 65 9.17 1.85 -18.12
C ARG A 65 8.53 1.87 -19.51
N SER A 66 7.40 1.19 -19.69
CA SER A 66 6.72 1.14 -21.01
C SER A 66 6.29 2.52 -21.47
N SER A 67 5.64 3.28 -20.59
CA SER A 67 5.18 4.63 -20.89
C SER A 67 6.33 5.59 -21.22
N LEU A 68 7.47 5.45 -20.52
CA LEU A 68 8.65 6.27 -20.83
C LEU A 68 9.23 5.93 -22.19
N LEU A 69 9.32 4.63 -22.54
CA LEU A 69 9.80 4.21 -23.86
C LEU A 69 8.91 4.73 -24.99
N ASP A 70 7.59 4.68 -24.81
CA ASP A 70 6.63 5.20 -25.78
C ASP A 70 6.77 6.72 -25.96
N VAL A 71 6.91 7.46 -24.87
CA VAL A 71 7.08 8.91 -24.88
C VAL A 71 8.41 9.31 -25.55
N LEU A 72 9.50 8.58 -25.31
CA LEU A 72 10.82 8.88 -25.88
C LEU A 72 10.88 8.71 -27.40
N GLN A 73 9.93 8.02 -28.02
CA GLN A 73 9.80 7.86 -29.46
C GLN A 73 8.99 8.99 -30.15
N GLN A 74 8.36 9.87 -29.38
CA GLN A 74 7.49 10.93 -29.91
C GLN A 74 8.30 12.09 -30.54
N ASP A 75 7.68 12.78 -31.48
CA ASP A 75 8.34 13.82 -32.28
C ASP A 75 8.78 15.04 -31.43
N PHE A 76 8.06 15.37 -30.36
CA PHE A 76 8.50 16.48 -29.48
C PHE A 76 9.80 16.16 -28.76
N ILE A 77 10.11 14.91 -28.48
CA ILE A 77 11.39 14.48 -27.93
C ILE A 77 12.51 14.65 -28.97
N ARG A 78 12.25 14.29 -30.24
CA ARG A 78 13.19 14.54 -31.34
C ARG A 78 13.47 16.03 -31.50
N THR A 79 12.43 16.85 -31.39
CA THR A 79 12.56 18.31 -31.45
C THR A 79 13.39 18.86 -30.29
N ALA A 80 13.21 18.33 -29.07
CA ALA A 80 13.98 18.73 -27.90
C ALA A 80 15.48 18.40 -28.06
N ARG A 81 15.80 17.23 -28.61
CA ARG A 81 17.18 16.83 -28.96
C ARG A 81 17.78 17.71 -30.05
N ALA A 82 17.00 18.04 -31.10
CA ALA A 82 17.43 18.92 -32.18
C ALA A 82 17.76 20.35 -31.69
N LYS A 83 17.12 20.80 -30.60
CA LYS A 83 17.41 22.08 -29.93
C LYS A 83 18.67 22.05 -29.07
N GLY A 84 19.38 20.91 -29.00
CA GLY A 84 20.63 20.77 -28.26
C GLY A 84 20.47 20.61 -26.75
N LEU A 85 19.29 20.22 -26.25
CA LEU A 85 19.09 19.91 -24.84
C LEU A 85 19.88 18.68 -24.43
N SER A 86 20.37 18.67 -23.19
CA SER A 86 21.05 17.50 -22.65
C SER A 86 20.12 16.27 -22.58
N GLU A 87 20.64 15.06 -22.77
CA GLU A 87 19.83 13.82 -22.67
C GLU A 87 19.15 13.71 -21.29
N PHE A 88 19.79 14.18 -20.24
CA PHE A 88 19.20 14.21 -18.90
C PHE A 88 17.97 15.12 -18.85
N ASP A 89 18.05 16.33 -19.40
CA ASP A 89 16.90 17.26 -19.45
C ASP A 89 15.77 16.72 -20.34
N VAL A 90 16.12 16.10 -21.47
CA VAL A 90 15.14 15.47 -22.36
C VAL A 90 14.40 14.37 -21.64
N ILE A 91 15.09 13.46 -20.93
CA ILE A 91 14.47 12.34 -20.25
C ILE A 91 13.66 12.82 -19.03
N VAL A 92 14.24 13.62 -18.16
CA VAL A 92 13.62 13.99 -16.87
C VAL A 92 12.52 15.03 -17.06
N ARG A 93 12.80 16.10 -17.80
CA ARG A 93 11.88 17.24 -17.91
C ARG A 93 10.80 17.02 -18.96
N HIS A 94 11.11 16.38 -20.08
CA HIS A 94 10.18 16.15 -21.17
C HIS A 94 9.64 14.71 -21.20
N GLY A 95 10.50 13.70 -21.03
CA GLY A 95 10.11 12.30 -21.07
C GLY A 95 9.29 11.87 -19.84
N LEU A 96 9.91 11.93 -18.66
CA LEU A 96 9.31 11.41 -17.43
C LEU A 96 8.02 12.13 -17.04
N ARG A 97 7.97 13.45 -17.20
CA ARG A 97 6.77 14.23 -16.88
C ARG A 97 5.54 13.76 -17.67
N ASN A 98 5.70 13.46 -18.95
CA ASN A 98 4.61 12.97 -19.79
C ASN A 98 4.34 11.48 -19.58
N ALA A 99 5.36 10.69 -19.29
CA ALA A 99 5.25 9.27 -19.02
C ALA A 99 4.56 8.95 -17.68
N LEU A 100 4.54 9.89 -16.72
CA LEU A 100 3.90 9.70 -15.42
C LEU A 100 2.36 9.78 -15.49
N ASN A 101 1.76 10.39 -16.50
CA ASN A 101 0.30 10.53 -16.59
C ASN A 101 -0.44 9.17 -16.49
N PRO A 102 -0.14 8.15 -17.33
CA PRO A 102 -0.79 6.84 -17.20
C PRO A 102 -0.43 6.11 -15.90
N VAL A 103 0.76 6.40 -15.33
CA VAL A 103 1.18 5.83 -14.05
C VAL A 103 0.33 6.37 -12.90
N ILE A 104 0.08 7.68 -12.87
CA ILE A 104 -0.77 8.33 -11.84
C ILE A 104 -2.18 7.75 -11.90
N THR A 105 -2.75 7.59 -13.11
CA THR A 105 -4.07 6.97 -13.30
C THR A 105 -4.11 5.54 -12.76
N ALA A 106 -3.11 4.73 -13.08
CA ALA A 106 -3.02 3.35 -12.59
C ALA A 106 -2.88 3.30 -11.06
N VAL A 107 -2.02 4.14 -10.47
CA VAL A 107 -1.80 4.22 -9.01
C VAL A 107 -3.11 4.57 -8.30
N SER A 108 -3.88 5.52 -8.83
CA SER A 108 -5.18 5.91 -8.27
C SER A 108 -6.14 4.72 -8.15
N GLY A 109 -6.25 3.88 -9.20
CA GLY A 109 -7.07 2.67 -9.16
C GLY A 109 -6.60 1.60 -8.18
N TRP A 110 -5.31 1.60 -7.80
CA TRP A 110 -4.74 0.60 -6.90
C TRP A 110 -5.04 0.85 -5.42
N PHE A 111 -5.36 2.07 -5.03
CA PHE A 111 -5.68 2.38 -3.62
C PHE A 111 -6.83 1.53 -3.09
N ALA A 112 -7.85 1.29 -3.90
CA ALA A 112 -8.96 0.42 -3.56
C ALA A 112 -8.52 -1.03 -3.28
N SER A 113 -7.64 -1.56 -4.13
CA SER A 113 -7.09 -2.92 -3.98
C SER A 113 -6.16 -3.04 -2.76
N LEU A 114 -5.44 -1.96 -2.41
CA LEU A 114 -4.57 -1.93 -1.24
C LEU A 114 -5.35 -2.05 0.07
N LEU A 115 -6.55 -1.47 0.16
CA LEU A 115 -7.40 -1.63 1.35
C LEU A 115 -7.76 -3.09 1.60
N ALA A 116 -8.16 -3.83 0.55
CA ALA A 116 -8.46 -5.26 0.67
C ALA A 116 -7.20 -6.07 1.06
N GLY A 117 -6.06 -5.73 0.46
CA GLY A 117 -4.77 -6.34 0.79
C GLY A 117 -4.32 -6.05 2.23
N ALA A 118 -4.59 -4.84 2.74
CA ALA A 118 -4.25 -4.44 4.09
C ALA A 118 -4.96 -5.31 5.15
N ILE A 119 -6.24 -5.61 4.96
CA ILE A 119 -7.02 -6.49 5.85
C ILE A 119 -6.34 -7.87 5.98
N PHE A 120 -5.92 -8.43 4.84
CA PHE A 120 -5.24 -9.72 4.83
C PHE A 120 -3.86 -9.67 5.50
N VAL A 121 -3.10 -8.61 5.25
CA VAL A 121 -1.79 -8.39 5.88
C VAL A 121 -1.93 -8.19 7.38
N GLU A 122 -2.92 -7.42 7.85
CA GLU A 122 -3.21 -7.28 9.28
C GLU A 122 -3.46 -8.63 9.94
N PHE A 123 -4.22 -9.50 9.30
CA PHE A 123 -4.47 -10.86 9.80
C PHE A 123 -3.19 -11.69 9.86
N VAL A 124 -2.41 -11.76 8.75
CA VAL A 124 -1.20 -12.59 8.64
C VAL A 124 -0.13 -12.14 9.64
N PHE A 125 0.07 -10.85 9.79
CA PHE A 125 1.08 -10.29 10.69
C PHE A 125 0.57 -10.09 12.12
N GLY A 126 -0.70 -10.45 12.41
CA GLY A 126 -1.30 -10.28 13.72
C GLY A 126 -1.40 -8.80 14.14
N TRP A 127 -1.50 -7.89 13.18
CA TRP A 127 -1.61 -6.47 13.42
C TRP A 127 -2.99 -6.13 13.95
N LYS A 128 -3.06 -5.44 15.09
CA LYS A 128 -4.33 -5.09 15.74
C LYS A 128 -5.03 -3.95 15.00
N GLY A 129 -5.57 -4.26 13.82
CA GLY A 129 -6.34 -3.34 12.99
C GLY A 129 -7.78 -3.81 12.78
N LEU A 130 -8.51 -3.10 11.91
CA LEU A 130 -9.90 -3.41 11.56
C LEU A 130 -10.03 -4.81 10.93
N GLY A 131 -9.07 -5.21 10.10
CA GLY A 131 -9.08 -6.52 9.45
C GLY A 131 -8.98 -7.66 10.45
N GLN A 132 -8.09 -7.55 11.43
CA GLN A 132 -7.97 -8.56 12.47
C GLN A 132 -9.23 -8.63 13.35
N GLN A 133 -9.83 -7.48 13.70
CA GLN A 133 -11.07 -7.44 14.46
C GLN A 133 -12.22 -8.09 13.71
N MET A 134 -12.36 -7.81 12.41
CA MET A 134 -13.38 -8.45 11.57
C MET A 134 -13.18 -9.97 11.49
N PHE A 135 -11.94 -10.42 11.30
CA PHE A 135 -11.65 -11.85 11.25
C PHE A 135 -12.03 -12.54 12.56
N THR A 136 -11.64 -11.96 13.69
CA THR A 136 -12.02 -12.48 15.02
C THR A 136 -13.53 -12.47 15.24
N ALA A 137 -14.24 -11.44 14.77
CA ALA A 137 -15.69 -11.36 14.85
C ALA A 137 -16.38 -12.44 14.00
N ILE A 138 -15.84 -12.75 12.82
CA ILE A 138 -16.33 -13.84 11.97
C ILE A 138 -16.14 -15.20 12.66
N GLU A 139 -14.97 -15.45 13.24
CA GLU A 139 -14.71 -16.69 13.99
C GLU A 139 -15.62 -16.85 15.20
N ASN A 140 -15.94 -15.77 15.88
CA ASN A 140 -16.86 -15.74 17.03
C ASN A 140 -18.34 -15.66 16.64
N GLN A 141 -18.67 -15.61 15.35
CA GLN A 141 -20.02 -15.43 14.82
C GLN A 141 -20.72 -14.15 15.33
N ASP A 142 -19.94 -13.09 15.59
CA ASP A 142 -20.43 -11.80 16.05
C ASP A 142 -20.87 -10.95 14.85
N LEU A 143 -22.10 -11.20 14.36
CA LEU A 143 -22.67 -10.51 13.22
C LEU A 143 -22.73 -8.97 13.37
N PRO A 144 -23.12 -8.40 14.54
CA PRO A 144 -23.12 -6.95 14.73
C PRO A 144 -21.76 -6.30 14.48
N VAL A 145 -20.68 -6.90 14.97
CA VAL A 145 -19.31 -6.36 14.77
C VAL A 145 -18.88 -6.51 13.31
N VAL A 146 -19.20 -7.64 12.66
CA VAL A 146 -18.89 -7.84 11.23
C VAL A 146 -19.62 -6.80 10.38
N MET A 147 -20.92 -6.59 10.60
CA MET A 147 -21.68 -5.59 9.85
C MET A 147 -21.16 -4.17 10.08
N GLY A 148 -20.86 -3.81 11.33
CA GLY A 148 -20.26 -2.53 11.67
C GLY A 148 -18.91 -2.31 10.96
N GLY A 149 -18.06 -3.33 10.96
CA GLY A 149 -16.76 -3.30 10.27
C GLY A 149 -16.90 -3.11 8.77
N VAL A 150 -17.84 -3.82 8.12
CA VAL A 150 -18.12 -3.66 6.67
C VAL A 150 -18.55 -2.22 6.36
N ILE A 151 -19.45 -1.64 7.17
CA ILE A 151 -19.91 -0.26 6.98
C ILE A 151 -18.74 0.73 7.09
N VAL A 152 -17.89 0.58 8.12
CA VAL A 152 -16.73 1.47 8.34
C VAL A 152 -15.74 1.36 7.19
N ILE A 153 -15.41 0.14 6.73
CA ILE A 153 -14.49 -0.08 5.62
C ILE A 153 -15.07 0.48 4.31
N SER A 154 -16.36 0.25 4.05
CA SER A 154 -17.03 0.79 2.87
C SER A 154 -17.03 2.32 2.86
N MET A 155 -17.29 2.95 4.00
CA MET A 155 -17.23 4.41 4.13
C MET A 155 -15.82 4.94 3.92
N ALA A 156 -14.81 4.31 4.53
CA ALA A 156 -13.41 4.67 4.32
C ALA A 156 -13.01 4.52 2.85
N PHE A 157 -13.46 3.46 2.19
CA PHE A 157 -13.23 3.22 0.76
C PHE A 157 -13.81 4.34 -0.11
N VAL A 158 -15.05 4.75 0.13
CA VAL A 158 -15.70 5.86 -0.61
C VAL A 158 -14.94 7.16 -0.38
N VAL A 159 -14.57 7.47 0.87
CA VAL A 159 -13.82 8.70 1.19
C VAL A 159 -12.46 8.71 0.51
N ILE A 160 -11.73 7.60 0.55
CA ILE A 160 -10.41 7.50 -0.08
C ILE A 160 -10.53 7.65 -1.60
N ASN A 161 -11.49 6.98 -2.25
CA ASN A 161 -11.70 7.15 -3.69
C ASN A 161 -12.03 8.59 -4.06
N LEU A 162 -12.91 9.25 -3.29
CA LEU A 162 -13.25 10.64 -3.51
C LEU A 162 -12.02 11.55 -3.39
N LEU A 163 -11.18 11.33 -2.38
CA LEU A 163 -9.92 12.09 -2.21
C LEU A 163 -8.96 11.85 -3.37
N VAL A 164 -8.83 10.62 -3.82
CA VAL A 164 -7.99 10.25 -4.97
C VAL A 164 -8.51 10.92 -6.25
N ASP A 165 -9.82 10.94 -6.49
CA ASP A 165 -10.42 11.59 -7.65
C ASP A 165 -10.20 13.11 -7.64
N ILE A 166 -10.32 13.74 -6.48
CA ILE A 166 -10.03 15.16 -6.30
C ILE A 166 -8.54 15.45 -6.58
N LEU A 167 -7.65 14.66 -6.01
CA LEU A 167 -6.20 14.78 -6.25
C LEU A 167 -5.86 14.58 -7.73
N TYR A 168 -6.50 13.61 -8.37
CA TYR A 168 -6.32 13.34 -9.79
C TYR A 168 -6.78 14.54 -10.66
N GLY A 169 -7.97 15.08 -10.38
CA GLY A 169 -8.47 16.27 -11.07
C GLY A 169 -7.58 17.53 -10.88
N TRP A 170 -6.82 17.58 -9.78
CA TRP A 170 -5.88 18.68 -9.52
C TRP A 170 -4.54 18.49 -10.24
N ILE A 171 -4.08 17.24 -10.39
CA ILE A 171 -2.81 16.90 -11.05
C ILE A 171 -2.96 16.90 -12.57
N ASP A 172 -4.08 16.42 -13.09
CA ASP A 172 -4.36 16.41 -14.55
C ASP A 172 -5.55 17.30 -14.91
N PRO A 173 -5.32 18.58 -15.24
CA PRO A 173 -6.38 19.51 -15.63
C PRO A 173 -7.06 19.16 -16.97
N ARG A 174 -6.61 18.13 -17.68
CA ARG A 174 -7.20 17.66 -18.94
C ARG A 174 -8.42 16.76 -18.72
N VAL A 175 -8.58 16.19 -17.54
CA VAL A 175 -9.78 15.43 -17.14
C VAL A 175 -10.84 16.42 -16.66
N ARG A 176 -11.28 17.34 -17.53
CA ARG A 176 -12.52 18.07 -17.30
C ARG A 176 -13.67 17.17 -17.71
N ILE A 177 -14.48 16.86 -16.73
CA ILE A 177 -15.77 16.18 -16.82
C ILE A 177 -16.56 16.78 -17.99
N SER A 178 -16.81 15.96 -19.01
CA SER A 178 -17.84 16.21 -20.03
C SER A 178 -19.11 15.47 -19.62
#